data_e3892e97b9349c251f035dce99debd93
#
_entry.id   e3892e97b9349c251f035dce99debd93
#
_cell.length_a   1.000
_cell.length_b   1.000
_cell.length_c   1.000
_cell.angle_alpha   90.00
_cell.angle_beta   90.00
_cell.angle_gamma   90.00
#
_symmetry.space_group_name_H-M   'P 1'
#
loop_
_entity.id
_entity.type
_entity.pdbx_description
1 polymer ?
#
loop_
_entity_poly.entity_id
_entity_poly.type
_entity_poly.pdbx_seq_one_letter_code
_entity_poly.pdbx_strand_id
1 'polypeptide(L)'
;IDTHLPIEETPQLEPIAKLIRMHPASYFQKPHPDGVRLALEEMGTLFLKLGQLLSTRRDLVTPEIIEQLVHLQDRVKPFSVDTVIEQIEQSTKKGGLGQTINQLFARFDGTPLAAASIAQVHTARLHDGREVVVKVVRPTIREQIIEDFELLRDLAGWASARIEAARAVHIIDIVEDYRQVLLNELDLTLEAANTTQMRNNFLGSSMMYVPEVYQASKNIMIMERIVGVPISQTQVFDALGYDRAALAAKGLTIFFTQVFRDNFFHADMHPGNVFVETLPADTPNPNPRYIALDCSIVGELSKADQMMVARLLLSVMNNNFTGLVDIIARAGWIPPNTDKYALMRDMRRTVSPMISKPINDIDFAGVLMSVLDIARRYHLDIPPQLMLLLKTLVHVEGLGRDLYPELDIWSLAKPILTGWVKQQFDPMQKIGELRKQLPELLLSLNDMPQLLDNSLQSLSNLGGHQDQQLREIQQIRSDMLKSRQQDW
;
A
#
# COMPACT_ATOMS: atom_id res chain seq x y z
N ILE A 1 -15.66 -19.46 23.11
CA ILE A 1 -15.25 -19.75 21.72
C ILE A 1 -15.37 -21.27 21.48
N ASP A 2 -15.02 -22.11 22.44
CA ASP A 2 -15.06 -23.57 22.31
C ASP A 2 -16.47 -24.18 22.03
N THR A 3 -17.53 -23.46 22.34
CA THR A 3 -18.90 -23.98 22.22
C THR A 3 -19.63 -23.61 20.94
N HIS A 4 -19.00 -22.84 20.06
CA HIS A 4 -19.66 -22.25 18.88
C HIS A 4 -18.93 -22.44 17.54
N LEU A 5 -17.76 -23.08 17.53
CA LEU A 5 -17.09 -23.45 16.29
C LEU A 5 -17.66 -24.77 15.77
N PRO A 6 -18.27 -24.85 14.59
CA PRO A 6 -18.79 -26.09 14.00
C PRO A 6 -17.63 -26.92 13.43
N ILE A 7 -16.80 -27.48 14.33
CA ILE A 7 -15.60 -28.24 13.97
C ILE A 7 -15.97 -29.52 13.21
N GLU A 8 -17.14 -30.11 13.53
CA GLU A 8 -17.63 -31.29 12.83
C GLU A 8 -18.08 -31.02 11.40
N GLU A 9 -18.43 -29.76 11.08
CA GLU A 9 -18.86 -29.35 9.74
C GLU A 9 -17.71 -28.81 8.88
N THR A 10 -16.54 -28.52 9.48
CA THR A 10 -15.41 -27.91 8.76
C THR A 10 -14.09 -28.51 9.25
N PRO A 11 -13.65 -29.66 8.70
CA PRO A 11 -12.40 -30.33 9.10
C PRO A 11 -11.16 -29.44 9.01
N GLN A 12 -11.16 -28.42 8.16
CA GLN A 12 -10.08 -27.44 8.02
C GLN A 12 -9.90 -26.55 9.27
N LEU A 13 -10.93 -26.44 10.14
CA LEU A 13 -10.83 -25.71 11.41
C LEU A 13 -10.21 -26.55 12.54
N GLU A 14 -9.96 -27.85 12.31
CA GLU A 14 -9.34 -28.73 13.31
C GLU A 14 -7.97 -28.23 13.81
N PRO A 15 -7.07 -27.69 12.97
CA PRO A 15 -5.81 -27.11 13.44
C PRO A 15 -6.02 -25.93 14.39
N ILE A 16 -7.00 -25.06 14.11
CA ILE A 16 -7.33 -23.90 14.94
C ILE A 16 -7.99 -24.37 16.23
N ALA A 17 -8.92 -25.31 16.16
CA ALA A 17 -9.53 -25.91 17.33
C ALA A 17 -8.51 -26.64 18.20
N LYS A 18 -7.53 -27.31 17.59
CA LYS A 18 -6.43 -27.95 18.31
C LYS A 18 -5.53 -26.91 18.98
N LEU A 19 -5.21 -25.82 18.28
CA LEU A 19 -4.46 -24.69 18.84
C LEU A 19 -5.19 -24.06 20.04
N ILE A 20 -6.50 -23.82 19.90
CA ILE A 20 -7.37 -23.31 20.98
C ILE A 20 -7.43 -24.28 22.17
N ARG A 21 -7.49 -25.60 21.94
CA ARG A 21 -7.48 -26.61 22.98
C ARG A 21 -6.13 -26.80 23.68
N MET A 22 -5.02 -26.51 23.01
CA MET A 22 -3.68 -26.64 23.59
C MET A 22 -3.29 -25.48 24.50
N HIS A 23 -3.96 -24.32 24.38
CA HIS A 23 -3.72 -23.17 25.24
C HIS A 23 -4.74 -23.18 26.45
N PRO A 24 -4.29 -22.88 27.67
CA PRO A 24 -5.18 -22.82 28.83
C PRO A 24 -6.31 -21.82 28.59
N ALA A 25 -7.53 -22.19 28.99
CA ALA A 25 -8.74 -21.38 28.87
C ALA A 25 -8.62 -19.96 29.46
N SER A 26 -7.63 -19.70 30.32
CA SER A 26 -7.28 -18.37 30.84
C SER A 26 -6.88 -17.35 29.77
N TYR A 27 -6.36 -17.79 28.63
CA TYR A 27 -6.03 -16.90 27.47
C TYR A 27 -7.28 -16.38 26.75
N PHE A 28 -8.42 -17.09 26.87
CA PHE A 28 -9.66 -16.78 26.15
C PHE A 28 -10.74 -16.13 27.03
N GLN A 29 -10.55 -16.06 28.34
CA GLN A 29 -11.55 -15.47 29.26
C GLN A 29 -11.62 -13.93 29.17
N LYS A 30 -10.56 -13.27 28.72
CA LYS A 30 -10.53 -11.91 28.15
C LYS A 30 -9.45 -11.94 27.08
N PRO A 31 -9.71 -11.46 25.85
CA PRO A 31 -8.65 -11.37 24.86
C PRO A 31 -7.60 -10.39 25.40
N HIS A 32 -6.55 -10.95 26.02
CA HIS A 32 -5.40 -10.16 26.39
C HIS A 32 -4.69 -9.80 25.10
N PRO A 33 -4.32 -8.54 24.84
CA PRO A 33 -3.64 -8.13 23.61
C PRO A 33 -2.43 -9.01 23.27
N ASP A 34 -1.63 -9.39 24.29
CA ASP A 34 -0.49 -10.31 24.15
C ASP A 34 -0.86 -11.67 23.58
N GLY A 35 -2.05 -12.19 23.93
CA GLY A 35 -2.54 -13.47 23.44
C GLY A 35 -2.79 -13.49 21.94
N VAL A 36 -3.24 -12.37 21.36
CA VAL A 36 -3.43 -12.24 19.92
C VAL A 36 -2.09 -12.29 19.19
N ARG A 37 -1.08 -11.58 19.70
CA ARG A 37 0.28 -11.59 19.12
C ARG A 37 0.88 -12.99 19.15
N LEU A 38 0.89 -13.64 20.30
CA LEU A 38 1.43 -14.99 20.45
C LEU A 38 0.74 -16.01 19.54
N ALA A 39 -0.59 -15.92 19.43
CA ALA A 39 -1.33 -16.80 18.54
C ALA A 39 -0.92 -16.63 17.07
N LEU A 40 -0.76 -15.37 16.59
CA LEU A 40 -0.34 -15.09 15.23
C LEU A 40 1.11 -15.56 14.97
N GLU A 41 2.02 -15.43 15.94
CA GLU A 41 3.39 -15.94 15.86
C GLU A 41 3.43 -17.48 15.72
N GLU A 42 2.57 -18.20 16.44
CA GLU A 42 2.50 -19.67 16.41
C GLU A 42 1.80 -20.21 15.16
N MET A 43 0.83 -19.46 14.60
CA MET A 43 0.07 -19.88 13.42
C MET A 43 0.88 -19.84 12.11
N GLY A 44 2.06 -19.22 12.10
CA GLY A 44 2.97 -19.25 10.96
C GLY A 44 3.00 -17.98 10.13
N THR A 45 3.70 -18.06 8.99
CA THR A 45 4.11 -16.89 8.19
C THR A 45 2.95 -16.03 7.71
N LEU A 46 1.85 -16.63 7.22
CA LEU A 46 0.67 -15.90 6.77
C LEU A 46 0.07 -15.05 7.88
N PHE A 47 -0.13 -15.65 9.06
CA PHE A 47 -0.78 -14.99 10.18
C PHE A 47 0.12 -13.93 10.82
N LEU A 48 1.43 -14.16 10.81
CA LEU A 48 2.41 -13.15 11.22
C LEU A 48 2.33 -11.91 10.31
N LYS A 49 2.34 -12.11 9.00
CA LYS A 49 2.15 -11.03 8.01
C LYS A 49 0.76 -10.39 8.09
N LEU A 50 -0.29 -11.16 8.36
CA LEU A 50 -1.63 -10.63 8.63
C LEU A 50 -1.61 -9.71 9.86
N GLY A 51 -0.96 -10.12 10.94
CA GLY A 51 -0.79 -9.30 12.13
C GLY A 51 -0.04 -8.00 11.84
N GLN A 52 1.03 -8.06 11.03
CA GLN A 52 1.76 -6.87 10.58
C GLN A 52 0.86 -5.94 9.74
N LEU A 53 0.03 -6.48 8.84
CA LEU A 53 -0.96 -5.69 8.11
C LEU A 53 -1.98 -5.06 9.07
N LEU A 54 -2.57 -5.86 9.97
CA LEU A 54 -3.56 -5.38 10.93
C LEU A 54 -3.01 -4.32 11.89
N SER A 55 -1.72 -4.36 12.22
CA SER A 55 -1.07 -3.32 13.02
C SER A 55 -1.16 -1.93 12.38
N THR A 56 -1.37 -1.86 11.07
CA THR A 56 -1.52 -0.62 10.30
C THR A 56 -2.99 -0.21 10.07
N ARG A 57 -3.94 -1.12 10.32
CA ARG A 57 -5.37 -0.97 10.03
C ARG A 57 -6.15 -0.65 11.30
N ARG A 58 -6.00 0.60 11.78
CA ARG A 58 -6.73 1.11 12.96
C ARG A 58 -8.25 1.16 12.77
N ASP A 59 -8.72 1.06 11.55
CA ASP A 59 -10.13 0.92 11.20
C ASP A 59 -10.69 -0.46 11.57
N LEU A 60 -9.84 -1.49 11.64
CA LEU A 60 -10.25 -2.88 11.88
C LEU A 60 -9.97 -3.37 13.30
N VAL A 61 -8.96 -2.85 13.97
CA VAL A 61 -8.46 -3.33 15.27
C VAL A 61 -8.34 -2.21 16.28
N THR A 62 -8.49 -2.58 17.57
CA THR A 62 -8.39 -1.60 18.67
C THR A 62 -6.95 -1.17 18.94
N PRO A 63 -6.72 0.02 19.51
CA PRO A 63 -5.37 0.52 19.82
C PRO A 63 -4.53 -0.44 20.64
N GLU A 64 -5.13 -1.12 21.64
CA GLU A 64 -4.44 -2.05 22.54
C GLU A 64 -3.90 -3.27 21.79
N ILE A 65 -4.64 -3.76 20.79
CA ILE A 65 -4.20 -4.86 19.93
C ILE A 65 -3.09 -4.38 19.00
N ILE A 66 -3.22 -3.19 18.43
CA ILE A 66 -2.21 -2.61 17.54
C ILE A 66 -0.85 -2.49 18.24
N GLU A 67 -0.82 -2.01 19.49
CA GLU A 67 0.41 -1.92 20.28
C GLU A 67 1.14 -3.26 20.36
N GLN A 68 0.41 -4.36 20.46
CA GLN A 68 1.02 -5.69 20.49
C GLN A 68 1.45 -6.18 19.10
N LEU A 69 0.64 -5.90 18.09
CA LEU A 69 0.93 -6.33 16.70
C LEU A 69 2.18 -5.62 16.12
N VAL A 70 2.48 -4.41 16.55
CA VAL A 70 3.71 -3.69 16.16
C VAL A 70 4.97 -4.43 16.61
N HIS A 71 4.90 -5.24 17.67
CA HIS A 71 6.02 -6.04 18.17
C HIS A 71 6.22 -7.38 17.44
N LEU A 72 5.38 -7.72 16.46
CA LEU A 72 5.54 -8.92 15.66
C LEU A 72 6.86 -8.88 14.89
N GLN A 73 7.79 -9.79 15.23
CA GLN A 73 9.11 -9.86 14.62
C GLN A 73 9.12 -10.83 13.44
N ASP A 74 9.72 -10.41 12.35
CA ASP A 74 9.85 -11.19 11.11
C ASP A 74 11.16 -12.01 11.10
N ARG A 75 11.57 -12.57 12.25
CA ARG A 75 12.77 -13.40 12.38
C ARG A 75 12.45 -14.87 12.28
N VAL A 76 12.76 -15.47 11.14
CA VAL A 76 12.55 -16.89 10.87
C VAL A 76 13.89 -17.58 10.68
N LYS A 77 13.99 -18.87 11.11
CA LYS A 77 15.21 -19.66 10.91
C LYS A 77 15.60 -19.72 9.42
N PRO A 78 16.88 -19.52 9.11
CA PRO A 78 17.37 -19.67 7.73
C PRO A 78 17.11 -21.10 7.20
N PHE A 79 16.84 -21.21 5.90
CA PHE A 79 16.86 -22.49 5.21
C PHE A 79 18.27 -22.80 4.68
N SER A 80 18.52 -24.06 4.31
CA SER A 80 19.87 -24.52 4.00
C SER A 80 20.44 -23.86 2.74
N VAL A 81 21.78 -23.73 2.68
CA VAL A 81 22.47 -23.19 1.51
C VAL A 81 22.26 -24.07 0.27
N ASP A 82 22.16 -25.38 0.43
CA ASP A 82 21.89 -26.29 -0.68
C ASP A 82 20.54 -26.00 -1.32
N THR A 83 19.53 -25.73 -0.51
CA THR A 83 18.21 -25.31 -0.97
C THR A 83 18.24 -23.93 -1.68
N VAL A 84 19.09 -23.00 -1.18
CA VAL A 84 19.29 -21.69 -1.84
C VAL A 84 19.87 -21.90 -3.24
N ILE A 85 20.92 -22.74 -3.35
CA ILE A 85 21.58 -23.03 -4.62
C ILE A 85 20.59 -23.69 -5.60
N GLU A 86 19.84 -24.67 -5.12
CA GLU A 86 18.80 -25.33 -5.92
C GLU A 86 17.77 -24.33 -6.45
N GLN A 87 17.28 -23.41 -5.62
CA GLN A 87 16.33 -22.37 -6.02
C GLN A 87 16.92 -21.43 -7.09
N ILE A 88 18.19 -21.03 -6.96
CA ILE A 88 18.86 -20.15 -7.92
C ILE A 88 19.05 -20.88 -9.26
N GLU A 89 19.48 -22.13 -9.24
CA GLU A 89 19.81 -22.92 -10.43
C GLU A 89 18.59 -23.48 -11.17
N GLN A 90 17.41 -23.48 -10.53
CA GLN A 90 16.16 -23.88 -11.19
C GLN A 90 15.92 -23.08 -12.47
N SER A 91 15.22 -23.69 -13.42
CA SER A 91 14.83 -23.02 -14.66
C SER A 91 13.95 -21.78 -14.39
N THR A 92 14.00 -20.80 -15.28
CA THR A 92 13.19 -19.57 -15.17
C THR A 92 11.68 -19.85 -15.12
N LYS A 93 11.22 -20.94 -15.75
CA LYS A 93 9.81 -21.39 -15.66
C LYS A 93 9.41 -21.80 -14.25
N LYS A 94 10.36 -22.25 -13.42
CA LYS A 94 10.16 -22.60 -12.01
C LYS A 94 10.50 -21.46 -11.05
N GLY A 95 10.87 -20.29 -11.58
CA GLY A 95 11.19 -19.11 -10.79
C GLY A 95 12.66 -18.94 -10.45
N GLY A 96 13.57 -19.83 -10.88
CA GLY A 96 15.02 -19.68 -10.75
C GLY A 96 15.64 -18.88 -11.90
N LEU A 97 16.97 -18.86 -11.98
CA LEU A 97 17.72 -18.13 -13.02
C LEU A 97 18.19 -19.05 -14.16
N GLY A 98 18.14 -20.37 -13.97
CA GLY A 98 18.55 -21.35 -14.98
C GLY A 98 20.05 -21.38 -15.26
N GLN A 99 20.86 -20.84 -14.35
CA GLN A 99 22.31 -20.76 -14.43
C GLN A 99 22.91 -21.29 -13.13
N THR A 100 24.06 -21.93 -13.18
CA THR A 100 24.73 -22.43 -11.98
C THR A 100 25.33 -21.28 -11.16
N ILE A 101 25.50 -21.51 -9.86
CA ILE A 101 26.15 -20.53 -8.94
C ILE A 101 27.48 -20.05 -9.51
N ASN A 102 28.32 -20.97 -10.03
CA ASN A 102 29.62 -20.64 -10.59
C ASN A 102 29.57 -19.85 -11.91
N GLN A 103 28.46 -19.95 -12.65
CA GLN A 103 28.24 -19.12 -13.84
C GLN A 103 27.80 -17.69 -13.48
N LEU A 104 27.04 -17.56 -12.40
CA LEU A 104 26.53 -16.26 -11.95
C LEU A 104 27.56 -15.46 -11.14
N PHE A 105 28.28 -16.13 -10.25
CA PHE A 105 29.10 -15.49 -9.23
C PHE A 105 30.53 -16.00 -9.22
N ALA A 106 31.50 -15.07 -9.06
CA ALA A 106 32.88 -15.40 -8.73
C ALA A 106 33.01 -15.88 -7.28
N ARG A 107 32.10 -15.42 -6.38
CA ARG A 107 32.01 -15.83 -4.97
C ARG A 107 30.55 -15.72 -4.53
N PHE A 108 30.06 -16.75 -3.83
CA PHE A 108 28.76 -16.76 -3.17
C PHE A 108 28.95 -17.10 -1.68
N ASP A 109 28.35 -16.32 -0.78
CA ASP A 109 28.41 -16.60 0.66
C ASP A 109 27.19 -17.44 1.06
N GLY A 110 27.41 -18.66 1.51
CA GLY A 110 26.37 -19.56 1.97
C GLY A 110 25.71 -19.10 3.29
N THR A 111 26.36 -18.22 4.05
CA THR A 111 25.78 -17.64 5.27
C THR A 111 24.85 -16.49 4.91
N PRO A 112 23.57 -16.53 5.30
CA PRO A 112 22.67 -15.45 4.98
C PRO A 112 23.02 -14.14 5.71
N LEU A 113 22.95 -13.04 4.99
CA LEU A 113 23.05 -11.69 5.57
C LEU A 113 21.80 -11.36 6.41
N ALA A 114 20.62 -11.82 5.93
CA ALA A 114 19.34 -11.67 6.61
C ALA A 114 18.41 -12.82 6.24
N ALA A 115 17.50 -13.16 7.15
CA ALA A 115 16.46 -14.14 6.93
C ALA A 115 15.12 -13.62 7.46
N ALA A 116 14.18 -13.41 6.55
CA ALA A 116 12.82 -12.94 6.82
C ALA A 116 11.80 -14.09 6.66
N SER A 117 10.53 -13.79 6.90
CA SER A 117 9.44 -14.77 6.82
C SER A 117 9.30 -15.38 5.43
N ILE A 118 9.45 -14.57 4.38
CA ILE A 118 9.20 -14.99 2.98
C ILE A 118 10.48 -15.18 2.16
N ALA A 119 11.60 -14.59 2.56
CA ALA A 119 12.85 -14.59 1.78
C ALA A 119 14.09 -14.61 2.65
N GLN A 120 15.21 -14.94 2.05
CA GLN A 120 16.54 -14.92 2.62
C GLN A 120 17.48 -14.12 1.70
N VAL A 121 18.42 -13.39 2.28
CA VAL A 121 19.36 -12.54 1.53
C VAL A 121 20.78 -13.04 1.76
N HIS A 122 21.52 -13.26 0.68
CA HIS A 122 22.92 -13.65 0.68
C HIS A 122 23.81 -12.59 0.05
N THR A 123 25.09 -12.57 0.40
CA THR A 123 26.07 -11.75 -0.29
C THR A 123 26.77 -12.56 -1.36
N ALA A 124 27.10 -11.91 -2.48
CA ALA A 124 27.85 -12.52 -3.56
C ALA A 124 28.72 -11.47 -4.27
N ARG A 125 29.64 -11.94 -5.12
CA ARG A 125 30.45 -11.10 -6.01
C ARG A 125 30.29 -11.62 -7.44
N LEU A 126 29.96 -10.70 -8.36
CA LEU A 126 29.92 -11.01 -9.79
C LEU A 126 31.33 -11.21 -10.36
N HIS A 127 31.43 -11.79 -11.56
CA HIS A 127 32.71 -12.03 -12.24
C HIS A 127 33.43 -10.73 -12.65
N ASP A 128 32.70 -9.61 -12.77
CA ASP A 128 33.27 -8.29 -13.03
C ASP A 128 33.75 -7.55 -11.76
N GLY A 129 33.63 -8.21 -10.58
CA GLY A 129 34.08 -7.72 -9.29
C GLY A 129 33.04 -6.93 -8.49
N ARG A 130 31.83 -6.66 -9.02
CA ARG A 130 30.78 -5.98 -8.31
C ARG A 130 30.26 -6.82 -7.12
N GLU A 131 30.13 -6.18 -5.95
CA GLU A 131 29.49 -6.78 -4.78
C GLU A 131 27.97 -6.69 -4.93
N VAL A 132 27.28 -7.81 -4.71
CA VAL A 132 25.82 -7.90 -4.87
C VAL A 132 25.20 -8.57 -3.66
N VAL A 133 23.89 -8.39 -3.52
CA VAL A 133 23.03 -9.20 -2.66
C VAL A 133 22.08 -10.02 -3.52
N VAL A 134 21.81 -11.23 -3.06
CA VAL A 134 20.93 -12.19 -3.70
C VAL A 134 19.76 -12.47 -2.78
N LYS A 135 18.58 -11.96 -3.10
CA LYS A 135 17.32 -12.22 -2.38
C LYS A 135 16.70 -13.49 -2.98
N VAL A 136 16.38 -14.46 -2.12
CA VAL A 136 15.85 -15.78 -2.51
C VAL A 136 14.58 -16.05 -1.72
N VAL A 137 13.47 -16.23 -2.41
CA VAL A 137 12.17 -16.59 -1.81
C VAL A 137 12.25 -17.98 -1.20
N ARG A 138 11.63 -18.18 -0.05
CA ARG A 138 11.57 -19.50 0.61
C ARG A 138 10.89 -20.52 -0.30
N PRO A 139 11.47 -21.72 -0.43
CA PRO A 139 10.81 -22.79 -1.17
C PRO A 139 9.47 -23.12 -0.52
N THR A 140 8.49 -23.53 -1.35
CA THR A 140 7.14 -23.94 -0.93
C THR A 140 6.31 -22.91 -0.16
N ILE A 141 6.85 -21.69 0.08
CA ILE A 141 6.11 -20.65 0.83
C ILE A 141 4.82 -20.21 0.10
N ARG A 142 4.82 -20.21 -1.23
CA ARG A 142 3.65 -19.85 -2.04
C ARG A 142 2.52 -20.85 -1.85
N GLU A 143 2.84 -22.14 -1.88
CA GLU A 143 1.89 -23.24 -1.67
C GLU A 143 1.30 -23.18 -0.25
N GLN A 144 2.15 -23.01 0.76
CA GLN A 144 1.74 -22.86 2.15
C GLN A 144 0.80 -21.65 2.34
N ILE A 145 1.17 -20.52 1.76
CA ILE A 145 0.34 -19.29 1.84
C ILE A 145 -1.02 -19.50 1.16
N ILE A 146 -1.08 -20.21 0.02
CA ILE A 146 -2.35 -20.50 -0.65
C ILE A 146 -3.25 -21.39 0.22
N GLU A 147 -2.70 -22.44 0.83
CA GLU A 147 -3.42 -23.34 1.75
C GLU A 147 -3.93 -22.58 2.97
N ASP A 148 -3.09 -21.75 3.59
CA ASP A 148 -3.45 -20.94 4.74
C ASP A 148 -4.54 -19.91 4.40
N PHE A 149 -4.53 -19.36 3.16
CA PHE A 149 -5.58 -18.44 2.72
C PHE A 149 -6.93 -19.11 2.51
N GLU A 150 -6.96 -20.37 2.08
CA GLU A 150 -8.23 -21.12 2.00
C GLU A 150 -8.85 -21.22 3.39
N LEU A 151 -8.04 -21.54 4.41
CA LEU A 151 -8.48 -21.56 5.79
C LEU A 151 -8.96 -20.18 6.29
N LEU A 152 -8.20 -19.13 5.99
CA LEU A 152 -8.55 -17.77 6.39
C LEU A 152 -9.86 -17.30 5.73
N ARG A 153 -10.08 -17.64 4.45
CA ARG A 153 -11.32 -17.36 3.73
C ARG A 153 -12.51 -18.09 4.32
N ASP A 154 -12.36 -19.36 4.69
CA ASP A 154 -13.42 -20.14 5.33
C ASP A 154 -13.80 -19.55 6.70
N LEU A 155 -12.81 -19.11 7.48
CA LEU A 155 -13.01 -18.38 8.73
C LEU A 155 -13.74 -17.05 8.51
N ALA A 156 -13.33 -16.30 7.51
CA ALA A 156 -13.97 -15.03 7.14
C ALA A 156 -15.43 -15.24 6.71
N GLY A 157 -15.71 -16.29 5.93
CA GLY A 157 -17.05 -16.69 5.52
C GLY A 157 -17.92 -17.07 6.73
N TRP A 158 -17.38 -17.85 7.65
CA TRP A 158 -18.07 -18.21 8.90
C TRP A 158 -18.36 -16.98 9.77
N ALA A 159 -17.37 -16.08 9.93
CA ALA A 159 -17.53 -14.85 10.70
C ALA A 159 -18.55 -13.90 10.06
N SER A 160 -18.50 -13.71 8.73
CA SER A 160 -19.45 -12.89 7.98
C SER A 160 -20.90 -13.39 8.11
N ALA A 161 -21.09 -14.71 8.18
CA ALA A 161 -22.42 -15.29 8.34
C ALA A 161 -23.03 -15.08 9.74
N ARG A 162 -22.20 -14.98 10.80
CA ARG A 162 -22.62 -15.01 12.21
C ARG A 162 -22.38 -13.72 12.98
N ILE A 163 -21.44 -12.88 12.55
CA ILE A 163 -21.00 -11.67 13.26
C ILE A 163 -21.35 -10.44 12.40
N GLU A 164 -22.27 -9.61 12.89
CA GLU A 164 -22.72 -8.41 12.17
C GLU A 164 -21.55 -7.44 11.87
N ALA A 165 -20.65 -7.22 12.83
CA ALA A 165 -19.47 -6.39 12.64
C ALA A 165 -18.55 -6.90 11.53
N ALA A 166 -18.35 -8.23 11.42
CA ALA A 166 -17.55 -8.83 10.36
C ALA A 166 -18.19 -8.65 8.97
N ARG A 167 -19.50 -8.71 8.90
CA ARG A 167 -20.28 -8.45 7.68
C ARG A 167 -20.20 -6.98 7.30
N ALA A 168 -20.32 -6.08 8.26
CA ALA A 168 -20.30 -4.64 8.04
C ALA A 168 -18.94 -4.15 7.48
N VAL A 169 -17.83 -4.80 7.84
CA VAL A 169 -16.50 -4.47 7.32
C VAL A 169 -16.11 -5.26 6.06
N HIS A 170 -17.02 -6.07 5.51
CA HIS A 170 -16.76 -6.89 4.32
C HIS A 170 -15.50 -7.76 4.47
N ILE A 171 -15.42 -8.54 5.56
CA ILE A 171 -14.21 -9.28 5.97
C ILE A 171 -13.68 -10.21 4.86
N ILE A 172 -14.55 -10.76 4.01
CA ILE A 172 -14.16 -11.65 2.90
C ILE A 172 -13.36 -10.86 1.86
N ASP A 173 -13.80 -9.65 1.51
CA ASP A 173 -13.10 -8.79 0.54
C ASP A 173 -11.74 -8.37 1.09
N ILE A 174 -11.65 -8.05 2.39
CA ILE A 174 -10.37 -7.75 3.07
C ILE A 174 -9.40 -8.93 2.97
N VAL A 175 -9.88 -10.16 3.18
CA VAL A 175 -9.05 -11.37 3.08
C VAL A 175 -8.57 -11.60 1.64
N GLU A 176 -9.42 -11.38 0.65
CA GLU A 176 -9.04 -11.56 -0.76
C GLU A 176 -8.07 -10.46 -1.24
N ASP A 177 -8.26 -9.21 -0.84
CA ASP A 177 -7.32 -8.13 -1.09
C ASP A 177 -5.95 -8.44 -0.46
N TYR A 178 -5.95 -8.92 0.78
CA TYR A 178 -4.72 -9.30 1.47
C TYR A 178 -4.01 -10.47 0.77
N ARG A 179 -4.77 -11.46 0.29
CA ARG A 179 -4.24 -12.57 -0.51
C ARG A 179 -3.47 -12.04 -1.72
N GLN A 180 -4.07 -11.11 -2.46
CA GLN A 180 -3.44 -10.53 -3.64
C GLN A 180 -2.15 -9.77 -3.30
N VAL A 181 -2.17 -8.96 -2.25
CA VAL A 181 -0.99 -8.23 -1.76
C VAL A 181 0.15 -9.19 -1.43
N LEU A 182 -0.14 -10.25 -0.65
CA LEU A 182 0.90 -11.19 -0.23
C LEU A 182 1.45 -12.05 -1.39
N LEU A 183 0.58 -12.45 -2.33
CA LEU A 183 1.03 -13.19 -3.52
C LEU A 183 1.92 -12.31 -4.43
N ASN A 184 1.66 -11.01 -4.50
CA ASN A 184 2.52 -10.06 -5.21
C ASN A 184 3.88 -9.90 -4.51
N GLU A 185 3.91 -9.90 -3.17
CA GLU A 185 5.16 -9.85 -2.37
C GLU A 185 6.07 -11.07 -2.62
N LEU A 186 5.50 -12.20 -3.07
CA LEU A 186 6.25 -13.40 -3.45
C LEU A 186 6.78 -13.38 -4.90
N ASP A 187 6.54 -12.33 -5.65
CA ASP A 187 7.04 -12.19 -7.02
C ASP A 187 8.12 -11.12 -7.09
N LEU A 188 9.39 -11.53 -6.97
CA LEU A 188 10.52 -10.60 -6.97
C LEU A 188 10.70 -9.86 -8.32
N THR A 189 10.01 -10.27 -9.40
CA THR A 189 10.01 -9.50 -10.65
C THR A 189 9.26 -8.18 -10.48
N LEU A 190 8.21 -8.15 -9.66
CA LEU A 190 7.48 -6.91 -9.33
C LEU A 190 8.33 -5.98 -8.48
N GLU A 191 8.98 -6.51 -7.45
CA GLU A 191 9.91 -5.72 -6.62
C GLU A 191 11.07 -5.16 -7.45
N ALA A 192 11.64 -5.96 -8.37
CA ALA A 192 12.67 -5.54 -9.28
C ALA A 192 12.23 -4.40 -10.22
N ALA A 193 11.02 -4.49 -10.76
CA ALA A 193 10.43 -3.45 -11.60
C ALA A 193 10.22 -2.15 -10.81
N ASN A 194 9.64 -2.24 -9.61
CA ASN A 194 9.42 -1.11 -8.72
C ASN A 194 10.74 -0.44 -8.31
N THR A 195 11.74 -1.26 -7.94
CA THR A 195 13.07 -0.77 -7.58
C THR A 195 13.73 -0.03 -8.75
N THR A 196 13.62 -0.59 -9.95
CA THR A 196 14.14 0.04 -11.18
C THR A 196 13.43 1.36 -11.48
N GLN A 197 12.10 1.40 -11.35
CA GLN A 197 11.32 2.61 -11.54
C GLN A 197 11.70 3.69 -10.51
N MET A 198 11.79 3.32 -9.24
CA MET A 198 12.20 4.23 -8.16
C MET A 198 13.63 4.77 -8.40
N ARG A 199 14.56 3.90 -8.83
CA ARG A 199 15.91 4.30 -9.22
C ARG A 199 15.89 5.32 -10.35
N ASN A 200 15.12 5.09 -11.40
CA ASN A 200 15.01 5.99 -12.54
C ASN A 200 14.46 7.37 -12.15
N ASN A 201 13.48 7.41 -11.24
CA ASN A 201 12.91 8.67 -10.73
C ASN A 201 13.93 9.54 -9.99
N PHE A 202 14.95 8.91 -9.36
CA PHE A 202 16.00 9.57 -8.59
C PHE A 202 17.38 9.47 -9.22
N LEU A 203 17.49 9.05 -10.49
CA LEU A 203 18.79 8.93 -11.16
C LEU A 203 19.50 10.29 -11.21
N GLY A 204 20.74 10.34 -10.72
CA GLY A 204 21.53 11.56 -10.60
C GLY A 204 21.08 12.52 -9.48
N SER A 205 20.11 12.14 -8.64
CA SER A 205 19.67 12.97 -7.52
C SER A 205 20.67 12.97 -6.37
N SER A 206 20.86 14.12 -5.73
CA SER A 206 21.60 14.27 -4.47
C SER A 206 20.77 13.92 -3.23
N MET A 207 19.50 13.58 -3.40
CA MET A 207 18.59 13.30 -2.27
C MET A 207 18.55 11.82 -1.92
N MET A 208 18.32 10.97 -2.91
CA MET A 208 18.09 9.53 -2.70
C MET A 208 18.83 8.69 -3.73
N TYR A 209 19.36 7.58 -3.28
CA TYR A 209 19.93 6.52 -4.08
C TYR A 209 19.08 5.25 -3.95
N VAL A 210 18.89 4.53 -5.04
CA VAL A 210 18.22 3.23 -5.05
C VAL A 210 19.17 2.25 -5.73
N PRO A 211 19.42 1.05 -5.13
CA PRO A 211 20.33 0.06 -5.69
C PRO A 211 19.92 -0.39 -7.09
N GLU A 212 20.90 -0.73 -7.91
CA GLU A 212 20.67 -1.29 -9.22
C GLU A 212 20.25 -2.75 -9.12
N VAL A 213 19.20 -3.13 -9.85
CA VAL A 213 18.81 -4.52 -10.02
C VAL A 213 19.49 -5.06 -11.29
N TYR A 214 20.29 -6.11 -11.13
CA TYR A 214 21.02 -6.71 -12.25
C TYR A 214 20.25 -7.82 -12.93
N GLN A 215 19.54 -8.63 -12.15
CA GLN A 215 18.74 -9.74 -12.67
C GLN A 215 17.63 -10.11 -11.69
N ALA A 216 16.45 -10.45 -12.21
CA ALA A 216 15.34 -10.93 -11.39
C ALA A 216 14.56 -12.05 -12.08
N SER A 217 14.00 -12.91 -11.27
CA SER A 217 12.99 -13.92 -11.60
C SER A 217 11.95 -13.95 -10.49
N LYS A 218 10.94 -14.79 -10.57
CA LYS A 218 9.90 -14.84 -9.54
C LYS A 218 10.45 -15.05 -8.13
N ASN A 219 11.46 -15.93 -7.99
CA ASN A 219 11.97 -16.34 -6.68
C ASN A 219 13.33 -15.74 -6.34
N ILE A 220 14.03 -15.14 -7.33
CA ILE A 220 15.41 -14.69 -7.16
C ILE A 220 15.54 -13.24 -7.64
N MET A 221 16.22 -12.39 -6.87
CA MET A 221 16.63 -11.07 -7.31
C MET A 221 18.09 -10.83 -6.93
N ILE A 222 18.87 -10.40 -7.91
CA ILE A 222 20.28 -9.99 -7.75
C ILE A 222 20.32 -8.47 -7.88
N MET A 223 20.80 -7.80 -6.84
CA MET A 223 20.89 -6.35 -6.83
C MET A 223 22.20 -5.88 -6.22
N GLU A 224 22.55 -4.64 -6.44
CA GLU A 224 23.72 -3.98 -5.88
C GLU A 224 23.75 -4.08 -4.35
N ARG A 225 24.90 -4.45 -3.80
CA ARG A 225 25.14 -4.37 -2.36
C ARG A 225 25.46 -2.93 -1.98
N ILE A 226 24.64 -2.34 -1.13
CA ILE A 226 24.85 -0.98 -0.62
C ILE A 226 25.75 -0.98 0.61
N VAL A 227 26.39 0.16 0.85
CA VAL A 227 27.08 0.47 2.09
C VAL A 227 26.45 1.73 2.67
N GLY A 228 25.89 1.64 3.86
CA GLY A 228 25.21 2.75 4.51
C GLY A 228 24.88 2.44 5.96
N VAL A 229 24.48 3.47 6.69
CA VAL A 229 24.07 3.39 8.10
C VAL A 229 22.53 3.35 8.15
N PRO A 230 21.92 2.36 8.84
CA PRO A 230 20.47 2.34 9.05
C PRO A 230 19.99 3.65 9.67
N ILE A 231 18.86 4.18 9.22
CA ILE A 231 18.31 5.47 9.67
C ILE A 231 18.04 5.51 11.18
N SER A 232 17.79 4.35 11.79
CA SER A 232 17.57 4.20 13.23
C SER A 232 18.81 4.42 14.10
N GLN A 233 20.00 4.39 13.49
CA GLN A 233 21.27 4.56 14.22
C GLN A 233 21.67 6.04 14.31
N THR A 234 20.83 6.86 14.89
CA THR A 234 20.99 8.33 14.95
C THR A 234 22.31 8.78 15.60
N GLN A 235 22.82 8.05 16.59
CA GLN A 235 24.09 8.33 17.25
C GLN A 235 25.29 8.23 16.30
N VAL A 236 25.23 7.36 15.29
CA VAL A 236 26.27 7.22 14.28
C VAL A 236 26.35 8.49 13.41
N PHE A 237 25.23 9.12 13.12
CA PHE A 237 25.19 10.37 12.34
C PHE A 237 25.87 11.51 13.06
N ASP A 238 25.71 11.61 14.40
CA ASP A 238 26.39 12.60 15.22
C ASP A 238 27.92 12.37 15.16
N ALA A 239 28.37 11.11 15.25
CA ALA A 239 29.78 10.75 15.14
C ALA A 239 30.39 11.02 13.75
N LEU A 240 29.55 10.94 12.68
CA LEU A 240 29.96 11.25 11.29
C LEU A 240 29.86 12.75 10.98
N GLY A 241 29.40 13.59 11.91
CA GLY A 241 29.20 15.02 11.70
C GLY A 241 28.07 15.36 10.74
N TYR A 242 27.09 14.48 10.61
CA TYR A 242 25.91 14.74 9.73
C TYR A 242 24.90 15.63 10.43
N ASP A 243 24.38 16.61 9.70
CA ASP A 243 23.27 17.45 10.15
C ASP A 243 21.96 16.67 10.15
N ARG A 244 21.51 16.26 11.33
CA ARG A 244 20.28 15.48 11.51
C ARG A 244 19.03 16.26 11.13
N ALA A 245 19.01 17.59 11.33
CA ALA A 245 17.88 18.43 10.92
C ALA A 245 17.78 18.49 9.39
N ALA A 246 18.93 18.64 8.70
CA ALA A 246 18.97 18.62 7.24
C ALA A 246 18.58 17.23 6.69
N LEU A 247 19.00 16.13 7.34
CA LEU A 247 18.59 14.77 6.99
C LEU A 247 17.07 14.61 7.14
N ALA A 248 16.50 14.99 8.26
CA ALA A 248 15.06 14.90 8.50
C ALA A 248 14.25 15.68 7.46
N ALA A 249 14.65 16.92 7.16
CA ALA A 249 14.04 17.74 6.11
C ALA A 249 14.15 17.10 4.72
N LYS A 250 15.32 16.50 4.40
CA LYS A 250 15.55 15.78 3.15
C LYS A 250 14.63 14.57 3.02
N GLY A 251 14.45 13.74 4.07
CA GLY A 251 13.56 12.59 4.07
C GLY A 251 12.13 12.96 3.74
N LEU A 252 11.62 14.03 4.37
CA LEU A 252 10.29 14.55 4.09
C LEU A 252 10.17 15.10 2.64
N THR A 253 11.20 15.79 2.17
CA THR A 253 11.24 16.29 0.78
C THR A 253 11.22 15.16 -0.23
N ILE A 254 11.95 14.06 0.03
CA ILE A 254 11.93 12.84 -0.79
C ILE A 254 10.52 12.27 -0.87
N PHE A 255 9.84 12.14 0.27
CA PHE A 255 8.47 11.62 0.31
C PHE A 255 7.51 12.48 -0.54
N PHE A 256 7.48 13.79 -0.35
CA PHE A 256 6.62 14.67 -1.14
C PHE A 256 7.00 14.68 -2.63
N THR A 257 8.28 14.52 -2.95
CA THR A 257 8.75 14.38 -4.33
C THR A 257 8.20 13.11 -4.98
N GLN A 258 8.27 11.98 -4.29
CA GLN A 258 7.72 10.72 -4.75
C GLN A 258 6.20 10.81 -5.00
N VAL A 259 5.46 11.44 -4.10
CA VAL A 259 3.99 11.55 -4.18
C VAL A 259 3.57 12.54 -5.28
N PHE A 260 4.16 13.73 -5.31
CA PHE A 260 3.63 14.84 -6.12
C PHE A 260 4.37 15.05 -7.44
N ARG A 261 5.68 14.80 -7.53
CA ARG A 261 6.44 14.87 -8.78
C ARG A 261 6.33 13.57 -9.58
N ASP A 262 6.62 12.44 -8.92
CA ASP A 262 6.81 11.16 -9.59
C ASP A 262 5.50 10.36 -9.68
N ASN A 263 4.53 10.64 -8.80
CA ASN A 263 3.33 9.84 -8.59
C ASN A 263 3.64 8.35 -8.38
N PHE A 264 4.76 8.08 -7.74
CA PHE A 264 5.25 6.75 -7.46
C PHE A 264 6.01 6.81 -6.13
N PHE A 265 5.41 6.29 -5.05
CA PHE A 265 5.97 6.43 -3.71
C PHE A 265 6.19 5.08 -3.05
N HIS A 266 7.28 4.98 -2.31
CA HIS A 266 7.60 3.84 -1.46
C HIS A 266 6.62 3.80 -0.29
N ALA A 267 5.79 2.76 -0.24
CA ALA A 267 4.69 2.70 0.71
C ALA A 267 5.02 1.95 2.01
N ASP A 268 6.25 1.48 2.16
CA ASP A 268 6.72 0.80 3.38
C ASP A 268 8.05 1.37 3.89
N MET A 269 8.06 2.68 4.18
CA MET A 269 9.21 3.45 4.66
C MET A 269 9.47 3.19 6.16
N HIS A 270 9.67 1.93 6.52
CA HIS A 270 10.05 1.62 7.89
C HIS A 270 11.58 1.68 8.08
N PRO A 271 12.11 1.85 9.33
CA PRO A 271 13.55 2.07 9.58
C PRO A 271 14.48 1.00 9.00
N GLY A 272 14.00 -0.22 8.80
CA GLY A 272 14.77 -1.32 8.22
C GLY A 272 15.02 -1.20 6.72
N ASN A 273 14.20 -0.40 6.01
CA ASN A 273 14.28 -0.22 4.56
C ASN A 273 14.97 1.08 4.15
N VAL A 274 15.37 1.92 5.14
CA VAL A 274 15.95 3.24 4.91
C VAL A 274 17.34 3.33 5.50
N PHE A 275 18.32 3.64 4.66
CA PHE A 275 19.71 3.84 5.05
C PHE A 275 20.18 5.23 4.66
N VAL A 276 21.29 5.67 5.24
CA VAL A 276 21.99 6.90 4.88
C VAL A 276 23.39 6.53 4.39
N GLU A 277 23.79 7.12 3.27
CA GLU A 277 25.08 6.93 2.65
C GLU A 277 26.22 7.30 3.59
N THR A 278 27.29 6.49 3.61
CA THR A 278 28.50 6.81 4.34
C THR A 278 29.46 7.56 3.42
N LEU A 279 29.72 8.82 3.73
CA LEU A 279 30.68 9.65 3.01
C LEU A 279 32.08 9.52 3.61
N PRO A 280 33.17 9.81 2.86
CA PRO A 280 34.52 9.91 3.40
C PRO A 280 34.59 10.87 4.61
N ALA A 281 35.40 10.52 5.64
CA ALA A 281 35.45 11.26 6.89
C ALA A 281 35.85 12.74 6.76
N ASP A 282 36.62 13.08 5.69
CA ASP A 282 37.09 14.44 5.44
C ASP A 282 36.17 15.25 4.49
N THR A 283 34.94 14.77 4.24
CA THR A 283 33.98 15.44 3.36
C THR A 283 33.54 16.77 3.97
N PRO A 284 33.85 17.93 3.36
CA PRO A 284 33.38 19.22 3.86
C PRO A 284 31.87 19.37 3.72
N ASN A 285 31.17 19.80 4.76
CA ASN A 285 29.72 19.97 4.76
C ASN A 285 28.99 18.73 4.20
N PRO A 286 29.09 17.59 4.90
CA PRO A 286 28.58 16.33 4.38
C PRO A 286 27.07 16.41 4.14
N ASN A 287 26.65 16.04 2.92
CA ASN A 287 25.25 16.01 2.50
C ASN A 287 24.89 14.61 1.97
N PRO A 288 24.89 13.58 2.83
CA PRO A 288 24.69 12.20 2.40
C PRO A 288 23.30 11.99 1.80
N ARG A 289 23.22 11.04 0.85
CA ARG A 289 21.95 10.61 0.27
C ARG A 289 21.23 9.61 1.17
N TYR A 290 19.92 9.59 1.08
CA TYR A 290 19.16 8.45 1.54
C TYR A 290 19.37 7.27 0.60
N ILE A 291 19.29 6.04 1.13
CA ILE A 291 19.29 4.82 0.34
C ILE A 291 18.00 4.08 0.66
N ALA A 292 17.15 3.87 -0.34
CA ALA A 292 15.92 3.11 -0.18
C ALA A 292 16.13 1.66 -0.61
N LEU A 293 15.73 0.73 0.24
CA LEU A 293 15.72 -0.71 0.00
C LEU A 293 14.29 -1.24 0.00
N ASP A 294 14.10 -2.45 -0.52
CA ASP A 294 12.85 -3.21 -0.49
C ASP A 294 11.64 -2.42 -1.04
N CYS A 295 11.63 -2.17 -2.35
CA CYS A 295 10.51 -1.52 -3.03
C CYS A 295 9.38 -2.52 -3.38
N SER A 296 9.11 -3.53 -2.53
CA SER A 296 8.05 -4.50 -2.74
C SER A 296 6.66 -3.86 -2.73
N ILE A 297 6.47 -2.86 -1.86
CA ILE A 297 5.21 -2.13 -1.75
C ILE A 297 5.42 -0.69 -2.19
N VAL A 298 4.76 -0.32 -3.28
CA VAL A 298 4.73 1.04 -3.82
C VAL A 298 3.29 1.50 -3.96
N GLY A 299 3.08 2.81 -3.96
CA GLY A 299 1.78 3.42 -4.16
C GLY A 299 1.79 4.40 -5.33
N GLU A 300 0.67 4.44 -6.03
CA GLU A 300 0.36 5.40 -7.07
C GLU A 300 -1.02 6.01 -6.80
N LEU A 301 -1.21 7.25 -7.18
CA LEU A 301 -2.49 7.95 -7.06
C LEU A 301 -2.99 8.35 -8.45
N SER A 302 -4.30 8.39 -8.64
CA SER A 302 -4.82 9.10 -9.82
C SER A 302 -4.49 10.59 -9.71
N LYS A 303 -4.41 11.31 -10.84
CA LYS A 303 -4.21 12.76 -10.83
C LYS A 303 -5.29 13.50 -10.02
N ALA A 304 -6.51 12.96 -10.02
CA ALA A 304 -7.62 13.48 -9.22
C ALA A 304 -7.35 13.32 -7.72
N ASP A 305 -6.87 12.13 -7.31
CA ASP A 305 -6.55 11.83 -5.90
C ASP A 305 -5.33 12.64 -5.43
N GLN A 306 -4.28 12.79 -6.25
CA GLN A 306 -3.15 13.67 -5.94
C GLN A 306 -3.62 15.12 -5.65
N MET A 307 -4.46 15.67 -6.55
CA MET A 307 -5.01 17.00 -6.37
C MET A 307 -5.86 17.11 -5.12
N MET A 308 -6.67 16.09 -4.85
CA MET A 308 -7.51 16.02 -3.66
C MET A 308 -6.65 15.97 -2.39
N VAL A 309 -5.65 15.11 -2.31
CA VAL A 309 -4.71 15.03 -1.18
C VAL A 309 -4.02 16.37 -0.94
N ALA A 310 -3.50 17.01 -1.98
CA ALA A 310 -2.85 18.31 -1.83
C ALA A 310 -3.82 19.36 -1.25
N ARG A 311 -5.07 19.38 -1.73
CA ARG A 311 -6.10 20.31 -1.22
C ARG A 311 -6.53 19.99 0.21
N LEU A 312 -6.66 18.69 0.57
CA LEU A 312 -6.97 18.26 1.93
C LEU A 312 -5.89 18.72 2.90
N LEU A 313 -4.61 18.44 2.59
CA LEU A 313 -3.47 18.87 3.41
C LEU A 313 -3.42 20.40 3.55
N LEU A 314 -3.54 21.14 2.43
CA LEU A 314 -3.58 22.61 2.48
C LEU A 314 -4.78 23.16 3.25
N SER A 315 -5.94 22.50 3.20
CA SER A 315 -7.13 22.90 3.96
C SER A 315 -6.92 22.73 5.46
N VAL A 316 -6.32 21.62 5.88
CA VAL A 316 -5.93 21.39 7.28
C VAL A 316 -4.92 22.46 7.71
N MET A 317 -3.83 22.66 6.95
CA MET A 317 -2.78 23.64 7.25
C MET A 317 -3.29 25.09 7.36
N ASN A 318 -4.36 25.43 6.65
CA ASN A 318 -4.98 26.76 6.67
C ASN A 318 -6.21 26.85 7.60
N ASN A 319 -6.47 25.86 8.47
CA ASN A 319 -7.66 25.79 9.34
C ASN A 319 -9.00 25.89 8.57
N ASN A 320 -9.02 25.52 7.30
CA ASN A 320 -10.21 25.59 6.45
C ASN A 320 -11.03 24.29 6.50
N PHE A 321 -11.71 24.04 7.62
CA PHE A 321 -12.50 22.83 7.83
C PHE A 321 -13.76 22.76 6.95
N THR A 322 -14.32 23.89 6.57
CA THR A 322 -15.43 23.94 5.61
C THR A 322 -14.98 23.43 4.25
N GLY A 323 -13.86 23.95 3.72
CA GLY A 323 -13.27 23.48 2.48
C GLY A 323 -12.87 22.00 2.54
N LEU A 324 -12.37 21.53 3.69
CA LEU A 324 -12.03 20.13 3.92
C LEU A 324 -13.26 19.22 3.73
N VAL A 325 -14.37 19.53 4.41
CA VAL A 325 -15.60 18.73 4.30
C VAL A 325 -16.20 18.80 2.91
N ASP A 326 -16.14 19.96 2.23
CA ASP A 326 -16.59 20.10 0.85
C ASP A 326 -15.80 19.24 -0.12
N ILE A 327 -14.47 19.13 0.05
CA ILE A 327 -13.61 18.26 -0.77
C ILE A 327 -14.02 16.79 -0.57
N ILE A 328 -14.15 16.33 0.68
CA ILE A 328 -14.53 14.96 1.04
C ILE A 328 -15.94 14.65 0.51
N ALA A 329 -16.87 15.61 0.60
CA ALA A 329 -18.23 15.43 0.09
C ALA A 329 -18.28 15.27 -1.43
N ARG A 330 -17.50 16.09 -2.17
CA ARG A 330 -17.40 16.00 -3.63
C ARG A 330 -16.74 14.71 -4.09
N ALA A 331 -15.84 14.17 -3.29
CA ALA A 331 -15.20 12.87 -3.53
C ALA A 331 -16.16 11.69 -3.33
N GLY A 332 -17.35 11.92 -2.76
CA GLY A 332 -18.34 10.86 -2.50
C GLY A 332 -18.04 10.03 -1.24
N TRP A 333 -17.10 10.45 -0.40
CA TRP A 333 -16.69 9.68 0.79
C TRP A 333 -17.65 9.82 1.97
N ILE A 334 -18.55 10.80 1.91
CA ILE A 334 -19.53 11.05 2.98
C ILE A 334 -20.79 10.25 2.67
N PRO A 335 -21.24 9.34 3.56
CA PRO A 335 -22.51 8.66 3.42
C PRO A 335 -23.69 9.65 3.26
N PRO A 336 -24.73 9.29 2.47
CA PRO A 336 -25.83 10.22 2.14
C PRO A 336 -26.53 10.85 3.34
N ASN A 337 -26.60 10.15 4.47
CA ASN A 337 -27.34 10.58 5.68
C ASN A 337 -26.44 11.27 6.71
N THR A 338 -25.19 11.59 6.39
CA THR A 338 -24.26 12.20 7.34
C THR A 338 -24.51 13.70 7.49
N ASP A 339 -24.62 14.18 8.73
CA ASP A 339 -24.66 15.61 9.03
C ASP A 339 -23.28 16.25 8.80
N LYS A 340 -23.11 16.90 7.65
CA LYS A 340 -21.87 17.61 7.26
C LYS A 340 -21.47 18.71 8.23
N TYR A 341 -22.44 19.38 8.87
CA TYR A 341 -22.15 20.43 9.85
C TYR A 341 -21.62 19.83 11.15
N ALA A 342 -22.16 18.69 11.59
CA ALA A 342 -21.65 17.97 12.75
C ALA A 342 -20.22 17.48 12.47
N LEU A 343 -19.97 16.86 11.30
CA LEU A 343 -18.63 16.44 10.86
C LEU A 343 -17.64 17.62 10.87
N MET A 344 -17.99 18.74 10.27
CA MET A 344 -17.13 19.94 10.25
C MET A 344 -16.83 20.47 11.66
N ARG A 345 -17.83 20.50 12.55
CA ARG A 345 -17.65 20.96 13.95
C ARG A 345 -16.74 20.01 14.71
N ASP A 346 -16.90 18.70 14.54
CA ASP A 346 -16.06 17.71 15.20
C ASP A 346 -14.62 17.77 14.70
N MET A 347 -14.40 17.89 13.39
CA MET A 347 -13.07 18.11 12.81
C MET A 347 -12.42 19.39 13.37
N ARG A 348 -13.16 20.52 13.37
CA ARG A 348 -12.64 21.77 13.92
C ARG A 348 -12.30 21.63 15.39
N ARG A 349 -13.19 21.07 16.20
CA ARG A 349 -13.00 20.92 17.65
C ARG A 349 -11.80 20.07 18.00
N THR A 350 -11.55 18.99 17.22
CA THR A 350 -10.48 18.03 17.49
C THR A 350 -9.15 18.50 16.91
N VAL A 351 -9.15 18.94 15.65
CA VAL A 351 -7.90 19.22 14.90
C VAL A 351 -7.38 20.63 15.12
N SER A 352 -8.28 21.64 15.21
CA SER A 352 -7.84 23.04 15.34
C SER A 352 -6.95 23.32 16.57
N PRO A 353 -7.21 22.77 17.76
CA PRO A 353 -6.32 22.96 18.91
C PRO A 353 -4.94 22.35 18.72
N MET A 354 -4.84 21.27 17.92
CA MET A 354 -3.58 20.57 17.66
C MET A 354 -2.68 21.36 16.72
N ILE A 355 -3.27 21.94 15.65
CA ILE A 355 -2.54 22.71 14.63
C ILE A 355 -2.37 24.20 15.00
N SER A 356 -3.01 24.66 16.08
CA SER A 356 -2.85 26.03 16.61
C SER A 356 -1.70 26.17 17.61
N LYS A 357 -1.02 25.07 17.94
CA LYS A 357 0.18 25.08 18.78
C LYS A 357 1.35 25.76 18.05
N PRO A 358 2.41 26.16 18.78
CA PRO A 358 3.68 26.49 18.12
C PRO A 358 4.06 25.39 17.15
N ILE A 359 4.58 25.76 15.99
CA ILE A 359 4.81 24.84 14.86
C ILE A 359 5.63 23.59 15.28
N ASN A 360 6.61 23.78 16.16
CA ASN A 360 7.45 22.70 16.68
C ASN A 360 6.71 21.70 17.60
N ASP A 361 5.58 22.11 18.16
CA ASP A 361 4.77 21.30 19.08
C ASP A 361 3.58 20.60 18.40
N ILE A 362 3.46 20.76 17.09
CA ILE A 362 2.39 20.10 16.33
C ILE A 362 2.78 18.63 16.07
N ASP A 363 2.05 17.74 16.71
CA ASP A 363 2.09 16.31 16.43
C ASP A 363 1.29 16.00 15.16
N PHE A 364 2.00 15.88 14.03
CA PHE A 364 1.38 15.63 12.73
C PHE A 364 0.70 14.26 12.68
N ALA A 365 1.36 13.22 13.21
CA ALA A 365 0.78 11.87 13.28
C ALA A 365 -0.49 11.88 14.15
N GLY A 366 -0.47 12.56 15.30
CA GLY A 366 -1.64 12.72 16.15
C GLY A 366 -2.79 13.47 15.47
N VAL A 367 -2.50 14.52 14.69
CA VAL A 367 -3.49 15.23 13.87
C VAL A 367 -4.13 14.27 12.88
N LEU A 368 -3.30 13.53 12.14
CA LEU A 368 -3.76 12.58 11.12
C LEU A 368 -4.59 11.46 11.73
N MET A 369 -4.15 10.91 12.86
CA MET A 369 -4.89 9.89 13.59
C MET A 369 -6.24 10.40 14.08
N SER A 370 -6.30 11.63 14.56
CA SER A 370 -7.56 12.27 14.98
C SER A 370 -8.53 12.45 13.82
N VAL A 371 -8.02 12.77 12.62
CA VAL A 371 -8.83 12.84 11.39
C VAL A 371 -9.36 11.47 11.00
N LEU A 372 -8.55 10.41 11.09
CA LEU A 372 -8.97 9.04 10.81
C LEU A 372 -10.01 8.53 11.81
N ASP A 373 -9.88 8.86 13.11
CA ASP A 373 -10.87 8.51 14.12
C ASP A 373 -12.23 9.19 13.87
N ILE A 374 -12.21 10.44 13.38
CA ILE A 374 -13.42 11.14 12.95
C ILE A 374 -14.00 10.47 11.71
N ALA A 375 -13.15 10.15 10.71
CA ALA A 375 -13.56 9.47 9.50
C ALA A 375 -14.26 8.14 9.82
N ARG A 376 -13.70 7.34 10.74
CA ARG A 376 -14.30 6.10 11.22
C ARG A 376 -15.65 6.33 11.90
N ARG A 377 -15.75 7.35 12.78
CA ARG A 377 -16.99 7.68 13.51
C ARG A 377 -18.13 8.07 12.56
N TYR A 378 -17.81 8.73 11.48
CA TYR A 378 -18.77 9.18 10.47
C TYR A 378 -18.89 8.20 9.28
N HIS A 379 -18.25 7.02 9.37
CA HIS A 379 -18.25 5.98 8.33
C HIS A 379 -17.85 6.53 6.95
N LEU A 380 -16.80 7.38 6.90
CA LEU A 380 -16.30 7.90 5.64
C LEU A 380 -15.63 6.78 4.83
N ASP A 381 -15.96 6.70 3.54
CA ASP A 381 -15.39 5.71 2.62
C ASP A 381 -14.06 6.22 2.04
N ILE A 382 -12.96 5.97 2.75
CA ILE A 382 -11.62 6.42 2.33
C ILE A 382 -11.00 5.37 1.42
N PRO A 383 -10.56 5.74 0.18
CA PRO A 383 -9.90 4.82 -0.73
C PRO A 383 -8.63 4.16 -0.13
N PRO A 384 -8.40 2.85 -0.39
CA PRO A 384 -7.24 2.12 0.15
C PRO A 384 -5.89 2.76 -0.18
N GLN A 385 -5.73 3.35 -1.37
CA GLN A 385 -4.51 4.04 -1.80
C GLN A 385 -4.19 5.24 -0.91
N LEU A 386 -5.21 5.94 -0.43
CA LEU A 386 -5.03 7.06 0.50
C LEU A 386 -4.68 6.58 1.90
N MET A 387 -5.24 5.45 2.35
CA MET A 387 -4.83 4.84 3.61
C MET A 387 -3.36 4.43 3.58
N LEU A 388 -2.90 3.88 2.45
CA LEU A 388 -1.50 3.54 2.23
C LEU A 388 -0.59 4.78 2.28
N LEU A 389 -1.00 5.87 1.62
CA LEU A 389 -0.29 7.16 1.66
C LEU A 389 -0.21 7.72 3.08
N LEU A 390 -1.34 7.71 3.81
CA LEU A 390 -1.42 8.20 5.18
C LEU A 390 -0.53 7.39 6.13
N LYS A 391 -0.53 6.05 6.01
CA LYS A 391 0.39 5.17 6.73
C LYS A 391 1.84 5.58 6.48
N THR A 392 2.20 5.75 5.20
CA THR A 392 3.57 6.11 4.82
C THR A 392 3.97 7.46 5.38
N LEU A 393 3.07 8.44 5.34
CA LEU A 393 3.31 9.78 5.87
C LEU A 393 3.59 9.76 7.39
N VAL A 394 2.83 8.94 8.15
CA VAL A 394 3.07 8.75 9.59
C VAL A 394 4.44 8.11 9.84
N HIS A 395 4.85 7.11 9.05
CA HIS A 395 6.18 6.51 9.19
C HIS A 395 7.30 7.51 8.88
N VAL A 396 7.16 8.27 7.80
CA VAL A 396 8.15 9.30 7.40
C VAL A 396 8.25 10.40 8.45
N GLU A 397 7.13 10.80 9.04
CA GLU A 397 7.09 11.75 10.15
C GLU A 397 7.80 11.19 11.38
N GLY A 398 7.51 9.93 11.77
CA GLY A 398 8.16 9.27 12.88
C GLY A 398 9.68 9.20 12.70
N LEU A 399 10.15 8.75 11.52
CA LEU A 399 11.57 8.74 11.18
C LEU A 399 12.20 10.13 11.23
N GLY A 400 11.48 11.15 10.75
CA GLY A 400 11.94 12.53 10.78
C GLY A 400 12.11 13.04 12.21
N ARG A 401 11.18 12.72 13.12
CA ARG A 401 11.27 13.11 14.55
C ARG A 401 12.31 12.32 15.32
N ASP A 402 12.55 11.05 14.99
CA ASP A 402 13.63 10.25 15.55
C ASP A 402 15.00 10.86 15.22
N LEU A 403 15.14 11.44 14.01
CA LEU A 403 16.34 12.17 13.60
C LEU A 403 16.44 13.54 14.27
N TYR A 404 15.35 14.30 14.23
CA TYR A 404 15.28 15.67 14.73
C TYR A 404 13.88 15.94 15.34
N PRO A 405 13.73 15.89 16.68
CA PRO A 405 12.45 16.04 17.38
C PRO A 405 11.71 17.34 17.08
N GLU A 406 12.45 18.42 16.75
CA GLU A 406 11.88 19.75 16.44
C GLU A 406 11.55 19.92 14.94
N LEU A 407 11.40 18.83 14.19
CA LEU A 407 11.11 18.86 12.75
C LEU A 407 9.75 19.54 12.47
N ASP A 408 9.80 20.64 11.74
CA ASP A 408 8.62 21.38 11.28
C ASP A 408 8.17 20.87 9.90
N ILE A 409 7.31 19.86 9.92
CA ILE A 409 6.75 19.26 8.71
C ILE A 409 5.89 20.24 7.93
N TRP A 410 5.14 21.11 8.63
CA TRP A 410 4.21 22.04 8.02
C TRP A 410 4.90 23.10 7.17
N SER A 411 5.99 23.67 7.68
CA SER A 411 6.79 24.66 6.96
C SER A 411 7.49 24.05 5.75
N LEU A 412 7.89 22.78 5.82
CA LEU A 412 8.51 22.06 4.70
C LEU A 412 7.47 21.64 3.65
N ALA A 413 6.32 21.11 4.06
CA ALA A 413 5.30 20.60 3.17
C ALA A 413 4.56 21.72 2.40
N LYS A 414 4.24 22.84 3.08
CA LYS A 414 3.42 23.91 2.51
C LYS A 414 3.95 24.50 1.21
N PRO A 415 5.24 24.89 1.07
CA PRO A 415 5.75 25.42 -0.19
C PRO A 415 5.73 24.35 -1.31
N ILE A 416 6.04 23.09 -1.00
CA ILE A 416 6.02 22.00 -1.98
C ILE A 416 4.61 21.79 -2.51
N LEU A 417 3.62 21.65 -1.63
CA LEU A 417 2.21 21.47 -1.99
C LEU A 417 1.66 22.68 -2.77
N THR A 418 1.94 23.89 -2.29
CA THR A 418 1.47 25.12 -2.94
C THR A 418 2.09 25.29 -4.32
N GLY A 419 3.39 25.03 -4.44
CA GLY A 419 4.11 25.06 -5.72
C GLY A 419 3.53 24.04 -6.72
N TRP A 420 3.34 22.80 -6.28
CA TRP A 420 2.77 21.76 -7.11
C TRP A 420 1.33 22.07 -7.57
N VAL A 421 0.46 22.51 -6.65
CA VAL A 421 -0.92 22.91 -7.00
C VAL A 421 -0.91 24.04 -8.01
N LYS A 422 -0.06 25.07 -7.85
CA LYS A 422 0.06 26.16 -8.83
C LYS A 422 0.47 25.66 -10.20
N GLN A 423 1.44 24.74 -10.29
CA GLN A 423 1.87 24.15 -11.56
C GLN A 423 0.75 23.41 -12.28
N GLN A 424 -0.14 22.72 -11.54
CA GLN A 424 -1.30 22.03 -12.14
C GLN A 424 -2.33 22.99 -12.78
N PHE A 425 -2.32 24.26 -12.40
CA PHE A 425 -3.19 25.30 -12.96
C PHE A 425 -2.46 26.23 -13.95
N ASP A 426 -1.18 25.99 -14.25
CA ASP A 426 -0.42 26.81 -15.18
C ASP A 426 -0.99 26.63 -16.62
N PRO A 427 -1.55 27.71 -17.23
CA PRO A 427 -2.11 27.63 -18.58
C PRO A 427 -1.09 27.23 -19.64
N MET A 428 0.19 27.59 -19.46
CA MET A 428 1.26 27.28 -20.41
C MET A 428 1.60 25.78 -20.44
N GLN A 429 1.57 25.12 -19.28
CA GLN A 429 1.78 23.66 -19.23
C GLN A 429 0.59 22.91 -19.85
N LYS A 430 -0.65 23.36 -19.58
CA LYS A 430 -1.85 22.77 -20.21
C LYS A 430 -1.85 22.90 -21.73
N ILE A 431 -1.39 24.03 -22.27
CA ILE A 431 -1.22 24.21 -23.70
C ILE A 431 -0.14 23.25 -24.25
N GLY A 432 0.94 23.04 -23.50
CA GLY A 432 2.00 22.08 -23.85
C GLY A 432 1.53 20.63 -23.86
N GLU A 433 0.72 20.23 -22.87
CA GLU A 433 0.11 18.91 -22.81
C GLU A 433 -0.95 18.71 -23.91
N LEU A 434 -1.80 19.72 -24.14
CA LEU A 434 -2.77 19.70 -25.25
C LEU A 434 -2.07 19.54 -26.59
N ARG A 435 -0.94 20.20 -26.78
CA ARG A 435 -0.14 20.12 -28.02
C ARG A 435 0.48 18.74 -28.22
N LYS A 436 0.84 18.01 -27.16
CA LYS A 436 1.30 16.63 -27.21
C LYS A 436 0.16 15.63 -27.47
N GLN A 437 -1.05 15.91 -26.97
CA GLN A 437 -2.24 15.09 -27.15
C GLN A 437 -3.00 15.39 -28.47
N LEU A 438 -2.69 16.52 -29.12
CA LEU A 438 -3.30 16.92 -30.38
C LEU A 438 -3.22 15.85 -31.48
N PRO A 439 -2.10 15.11 -31.67
CA PRO A 439 -2.06 14.03 -32.66
C PRO A 439 -3.01 12.88 -32.32
N GLU A 440 -3.12 12.48 -31.04
CA GLU A 440 -4.05 11.42 -30.61
C GLU A 440 -5.52 11.89 -30.68
N LEU A 441 -5.80 13.15 -30.33
CA LEU A 441 -7.11 13.75 -30.48
C LEU A 441 -7.52 13.85 -31.95
N LEU A 442 -6.59 14.18 -32.85
CA LEU A 442 -6.85 14.20 -34.30
C LEU A 442 -7.09 12.80 -34.87
N LEU A 443 -6.41 11.78 -34.34
CA LEU A 443 -6.66 10.38 -34.69
C LEU A 443 -8.03 9.92 -34.20
N SER A 444 -8.41 10.25 -32.96
CA SER A 444 -9.72 9.91 -32.42
C SER A 444 -10.88 10.69 -33.09
N LEU A 445 -10.64 11.90 -33.61
CA LEU A 445 -11.59 12.63 -34.44
C LEU A 445 -11.84 11.96 -35.81
N ASN A 446 -10.85 11.24 -36.33
CA ASN A 446 -10.99 10.46 -37.56
C ASN A 446 -11.90 9.24 -37.38
N ASP A 447 -12.00 8.72 -36.15
CA ASP A 447 -12.87 7.59 -35.80
C ASP A 447 -14.29 8.03 -35.35
N MET A 448 -14.50 9.34 -35.10
CA MET A 448 -15.80 9.89 -34.71
C MET A 448 -16.93 9.59 -35.70
N PRO A 449 -16.74 9.64 -37.04
CA PRO A 449 -17.81 9.27 -37.96
C PRO A 449 -18.28 7.82 -37.77
N GLN A 450 -17.38 6.87 -37.52
CA GLN A 450 -17.73 5.47 -37.27
C GLN A 450 -18.43 5.26 -35.94
N LEU A 451 -18.03 5.99 -34.89
CA LEU A 451 -18.69 5.94 -33.58
C LEU A 451 -20.09 6.56 -33.63
N LEU A 452 -20.28 7.63 -34.38
CA LEU A 452 -21.59 8.24 -34.63
C LEU A 452 -22.49 7.32 -35.46
N ASP A 453 -21.98 6.70 -36.53
CA ASP A 453 -22.71 5.73 -37.33
C ASP A 453 -23.13 4.50 -36.50
N ASN A 454 -22.25 3.95 -35.71
CA ASN A 454 -22.55 2.85 -34.78
C ASN A 454 -23.60 3.24 -33.71
N SER A 455 -23.51 4.47 -33.19
CA SER A 455 -24.49 5.00 -32.24
C SER A 455 -25.85 5.25 -32.86
N LEU A 456 -25.88 5.78 -34.08
CA LEU A 456 -27.11 5.97 -34.84
C LEU A 456 -27.75 4.65 -35.28
N GLN A 457 -26.95 3.63 -35.64
CA GLN A 457 -27.45 2.29 -35.93
C GLN A 457 -28.01 1.62 -34.66
N SER A 458 -27.39 1.78 -33.52
CA SER A 458 -27.92 1.24 -32.26
C SER A 458 -29.21 1.93 -31.82
N LEU A 459 -29.31 3.24 -32.04
CA LEU A 459 -30.56 4.00 -31.80
C LEU A 459 -31.69 3.63 -32.80
N SER A 460 -31.33 3.39 -34.08
CA SER A 460 -32.32 2.94 -35.08
C SER A 460 -32.81 1.52 -34.78
N ASN A 461 -31.96 0.65 -34.27
CA ASN A 461 -32.32 -0.70 -33.84
C ASN A 461 -33.22 -0.70 -32.60
N LEU A 462 -33.03 0.24 -31.66
CA LEU A 462 -33.90 0.44 -30.50
C LEU A 462 -35.28 0.99 -30.91
N GLY A 463 -35.33 1.89 -31.88
CA GLY A 463 -36.59 2.40 -32.46
C GLY A 463 -37.37 1.31 -33.17
N GLY A 464 -36.72 0.43 -33.94
CA GLY A 464 -37.35 -0.69 -34.64
C GLY A 464 -38.00 -1.72 -33.70
N HIS A 465 -37.41 -1.97 -32.54
CA HIS A 465 -38.00 -2.87 -31.53
C HIS A 465 -39.26 -2.29 -30.86
N GLN A 466 -39.28 -0.98 -30.61
CA GLN A 466 -40.48 -0.32 -30.05
C GLN A 466 -41.66 -0.29 -31.03
N ASP A 467 -41.41 -0.06 -32.30
CA ASP A 467 -42.46 -0.10 -33.36
C ASP A 467 -43.03 -1.51 -33.58
N GLN A 468 -42.18 -2.53 -33.42
CA GLN A 468 -42.63 -3.92 -33.52
C GLN A 468 -43.50 -4.33 -32.33
N GLN A 469 -43.11 -3.97 -31.11
CA GLN A 469 -43.92 -4.19 -29.91
C GLN A 469 -45.26 -3.41 -29.95
N LEU A 470 -45.25 -2.18 -30.44
CA LEU A 470 -46.47 -1.39 -30.61
C LEU A 470 -47.42 -2.02 -31.63
N ARG A 471 -46.94 -2.59 -32.72
CA ARG A 471 -47.76 -3.32 -33.71
C ARG A 471 -48.33 -4.60 -33.13
N GLU A 472 -47.57 -5.38 -32.39
CA GLU A 472 -48.03 -6.58 -31.70
C GLU A 472 -49.11 -6.27 -30.65
N ILE A 473 -48.96 -5.21 -29.86
CA ILE A 473 -49.99 -4.76 -28.90
C ILE A 473 -51.24 -4.27 -29.60
N GLN A 474 -51.11 -3.57 -30.74
CA GLN A 474 -52.26 -3.14 -31.54
C GLN A 474 -53.00 -4.33 -32.18
N GLN A 475 -52.27 -5.37 -32.58
CA GLN A 475 -52.85 -6.58 -33.16
C GLN A 475 -53.61 -7.39 -32.11
N ILE A 476 -53.02 -7.58 -30.93
CA ILE A 476 -53.69 -8.24 -29.79
C ILE A 476 -54.96 -7.48 -29.37
N ARG A 477 -54.92 -6.15 -29.37
CA ARG A 477 -56.11 -5.31 -29.09
C ARG A 477 -57.19 -5.46 -30.14
N SER A 478 -56.82 -5.54 -31.41
CA SER A 478 -57.76 -5.77 -32.52
C SER A 478 -58.45 -7.14 -32.45
N ASP A 479 -57.67 -8.18 -32.11
CA ASP A 479 -58.15 -9.54 -31.97
C ASP A 479 -59.06 -9.72 -30.74
N MET A 480 -58.77 -9.04 -29.64
CA MET A 480 -59.66 -8.98 -28.47
C MET A 480 -60.99 -8.25 -28.76
N LEU A 481 -61.01 -7.23 -29.63
CA LEU A 481 -62.21 -6.54 -30.00
C LEU A 481 -63.05 -7.36 -30.96
N LYS A 482 -62.48 -8.18 -31.84
CA LYS A 482 -63.19 -9.10 -32.75
C LYS A 482 -63.82 -10.29 -32.01
N SER A 483 -63.12 -10.85 -31.02
CA SER A 483 -63.66 -11.93 -30.18
C SER A 483 -64.83 -11.47 -29.34
N ARG A 484 -64.88 -10.23 -28.89
CA ARG A 484 -66.06 -9.66 -28.18
C ARG A 484 -67.25 -9.37 -29.04
N GLN A 485 -67.13 -9.33 -30.38
CA GLN A 485 -68.27 -9.15 -31.32
C GLN A 485 -68.84 -10.47 -31.79
N GLN A 486 -68.21 -11.62 -31.49
CA GLN A 486 -68.75 -12.95 -31.87
C GLN A 486 -69.55 -13.63 -30.76
N ASP A 487 -69.57 -13.05 -29.55
CA ASP A 487 -70.34 -13.55 -28.40
C ASP A 487 -71.64 -12.75 -28.12
N TRP A 488 -72.17 -12.14 -29.16
CA TRP A 488 -73.53 -11.52 -29.14
C TRP A 488 -74.43 -12.06 -30.27
#